data_ad0df3395f05049ee16c0dd03a1a6e43
#
_entry.id   ad0df3395f05049ee16c0dd03a1a6e43
#
_cell.length_a   1.000
_cell.length_b   1.000
_cell.length_c   1.000
_cell.angle_alpha   90.00
_cell.angle_beta   90.00
_cell.angle_gamma   90.00
#
_symmetry.space_group_name_H-M   'P 1'
#
loop_
_entity.id
_entity.type
_entity.pdbx_description
1 polymer ?
#
loop_
_entity_poly.entity_id
_entity_poly.type
_entity_poly.pdbx_seq_one_letter_code
_entity_poly.pdbx_strand_id
1 'polypeptide(L)'
;MKIALAAARFRNRDIAFNLKQIERQMRAAQSGGAQLVCFGEAFLQGFDALSWDYSADLARGLRMNSAPIQKIAALSREMGIDVSFGFIERDGEELYSSCALVEGGEITYAYRRITVGWKVRACWNHPHYREGDTVSIVQWRGKKLVFALCGDLWERPERFTGAADALIWPVYIDYTPADWAEARLEYAEQAAKTGLRALLINSLNDDEAFGGCCDFESGAIRAELQMGREGLLYVEI
;
A
#
# COMPACT_ATOMS: atom_id res chain seq x y z
N MET A 1 -17.60 4.84 -7.55
CA MET A 1 -16.27 5.44 -7.76
C MET A 1 -15.32 4.31 -8.15
N LYS A 2 -14.56 4.47 -9.24
CA LYS A 2 -13.66 3.45 -9.75
C LYS A 2 -12.27 3.62 -9.16
N ILE A 3 -11.73 2.56 -8.56
CA ILE A 3 -10.38 2.46 -8.01
C ILE A 3 -9.60 1.45 -8.85
N ALA A 4 -8.34 1.74 -9.15
CA ALA A 4 -7.40 0.82 -9.78
C ALA A 4 -6.40 0.30 -8.74
N LEU A 5 -6.33 -1.01 -8.55
CA LEU A 5 -5.35 -1.69 -7.70
C LEU A 5 -4.18 -2.11 -8.58
N ALA A 6 -2.98 -1.62 -8.31
CA ALA A 6 -1.82 -1.79 -9.18
C ALA A 6 -0.89 -2.91 -8.70
N ALA A 7 -0.97 -4.08 -9.30
CA ALA A 7 0.12 -5.04 -9.27
C ALA A 7 1.24 -4.53 -10.18
N ALA A 8 2.02 -3.60 -9.66
CA ALA A 8 3.06 -2.89 -10.40
C ALA A 8 4.46 -3.38 -9.99
N ARG A 9 5.38 -3.37 -10.96
CA ARG A 9 6.77 -3.76 -10.71
C ARG A 9 7.51 -2.67 -9.94
N PHE A 10 8.26 -3.05 -8.92
CA PHE A 10 9.17 -2.18 -8.19
C PHE A 10 10.59 -2.75 -8.17
N ARG A 11 11.56 -1.93 -7.77
CA ARG A 11 12.93 -2.33 -7.46
C ARG A 11 13.34 -1.79 -6.11
N ASN A 12 13.95 -2.64 -5.30
CA ASN A 12 14.52 -2.23 -4.03
C ASN A 12 15.60 -1.17 -4.24
N ARG A 13 15.51 -0.05 -3.49
CA ARG A 13 16.46 1.07 -3.50
C ARG A 13 16.56 1.85 -4.82
N ASP A 14 15.61 1.67 -5.74
CA ASP A 14 15.56 2.41 -7.01
C ASP A 14 14.30 3.27 -7.10
N ILE A 15 14.29 4.37 -6.34
CA ILE A 15 13.18 5.33 -6.31
C ILE A 15 12.91 5.90 -7.70
N ALA A 16 13.95 6.09 -8.54
CA ALA A 16 13.77 6.65 -9.88
C ALA A 16 13.00 5.69 -10.79
N PHE A 17 13.29 4.38 -10.72
CA PHE A 17 12.52 3.36 -11.42
C PHE A 17 11.08 3.30 -10.88
N ASN A 18 10.91 3.27 -9.56
CA ASN A 18 9.61 3.13 -8.92
C ASN A 18 8.69 4.33 -9.22
N LEU A 19 9.23 5.56 -9.25
CA LEU A 19 8.49 6.75 -9.71
C LEU A 19 8.00 6.64 -11.15
N LYS A 20 8.81 6.10 -12.06
CA LYS A 20 8.39 5.86 -13.44
C LYS A 20 7.27 4.83 -13.52
N GLN A 21 7.30 3.80 -12.67
CA GLN A 21 6.21 2.82 -12.59
C GLN A 21 4.92 3.45 -12.04
N ILE A 22 5.02 4.27 -11.00
CA ILE A 22 3.88 5.03 -10.49
C ILE A 22 3.26 5.88 -11.61
N GLU A 23 4.06 6.68 -12.29
CA GLU A 23 3.59 7.52 -13.40
C GLU A 23 2.91 6.70 -14.51
N ARG A 24 3.52 5.59 -14.92
CA ARG A 24 2.97 4.69 -15.94
C ARG A 24 1.61 4.13 -15.54
N GLN A 25 1.49 3.63 -14.31
CA GLN A 25 0.25 3.05 -13.83
C GLN A 25 -0.83 4.12 -13.58
N MET A 26 -0.44 5.32 -13.14
CA MET A 26 -1.38 6.45 -13.04
C MET A 26 -1.99 6.79 -14.40
N ARG A 27 -1.18 6.86 -15.48
CA ARG A 27 -1.68 7.10 -16.85
C ARG A 27 -2.63 5.99 -17.32
N ALA A 28 -2.27 4.73 -17.07
CA ALA A 28 -3.11 3.58 -17.42
C ALA A 28 -4.43 3.58 -16.64
N ALA A 29 -4.38 3.84 -15.33
CA ALA A 29 -5.55 3.91 -14.47
C ALA A 29 -6.49 5.04 -14.88
N GLN A 30 -5.96 6.24 -15.18
CA GLN A 30 -6.71 7.38 -15.69
C GLN A 30 -7.40 7.03 -17.02
N SER A 31 -6.68 6.42 -17.95
CA SER A 31 -7.23 5.98 -19.25
C SER A 31 -8.34 4.93 -19.08
N GLY A 32 -8.25 4.10 -18.02
CA GLY A 32 -9.29 3.15 -17.61
C GLY A 32 -10.48 3.78 -16.85
N GLY A 33 -10.46 5.10 -16.65
CA GLY A 33 -11.51 5.86 -15.96
C GLY A 33 -11.50 5.74 -14.45
N ALA A 34 -10.37 5.32 -13.84
CA ALA A 34 -10.24 5.31 -12.39
C ALA A 34 -10.04 6.73 -11.83
N GLN A 35 -10.55 6.96 -10.61
CA GLN A 35 -10.35 8.19 -9.86
C GLN A 35 -9.22 8.08 -8.86
N LEU A 36 -8.87 6.85 -8.43
CA LEU A 36 -7.77 6.54 -7.51
C LEU A 36 -6.98 5.34 -8.06
N VAL A 37 -5.66 5.38 -7.95
CA VAL A 37 -4.80 4.23 -8.14
C VAL A 37 -4.04 3.93 -6.85
N CYS A 38 -4.00 2.65 -6.44
CA CYS A 38 -3.37 2.20 -5.20
C CYS A 38 -2.20 1.26 -5.48
N PHE A 39 -1.09 1.47 -4.77
CA PHE A 39 0.13 0.66 -4.84
C PHE A 39 0.37 -0.09 -3.54
N GLY A 40 1.21 -1.13 -3.57
CA GLY A 40 1.54 -1.98 -2.44
C GLY A 40 2.36 -1.32 -1.33
N GLU A 41 2.64 -2.08 -0.27
CA GLU A 41 3.45 -1.64 0.87
C GLU A 41 4.87 -1.29 0.43
N ALA A 42 5.43 -0.22 0.98
CA ALA A 42 6.79 0.29 0.75
C ALA A 42 7.19 0.44 -0.74
N PHE A 43 6.22 0.57 -1.64
CA PHE A 43 6.45 0.58 -3.10
C PHE A 43 7.51 1.57 -3.54
N LEU A 44 7.55 2.76 -2.92
CA LEU A 44 8.40 3.85 -3.41
C LEU A 44 9.90 3.57 -3.25
N GLN A 45 10.33 2.95 -2.14
CA GLN A 45 11.72 2.52 -1.95
C GLN A 45 11.95 1.03 -2.22
N GLY A 46 10.88 0.23 -2.23
CA GLY A 46 10.90 -1.22 -2.18
C GLY A 46 10.86 -1.75 -0.76
N PHE A 47 10.26 -2.91 -0.54
CA PHE A 47 10.06 -3.48 0.80
C PHE A 47 11.40 -3.82 1.48
N ASP A 48 12.37 -4.36 0.72
CA ASP A 48 13.71 -4.71 1.20
C ASP A 48 14.72 -3.58 1.01
N ALA A 49 14.26 -2.33 1.00
CA ALA A 49 15.13 -1.18 0.89
C ALA A 49 16.00 -0.97 2.13
N LEU A 50 15.50 -1.36 3.31
CA LEU A 50 16.20 -1.21 4.58
C LEU A 50 17.31 -2.25 4.73
N SER A 51 18.38 -1.86 5.43
CA SER A 51 19.52 -2.71 5.75
C SER A 51 19.56 -3.12 7.22
N TRP A 52 18.68 -2.52 8.03
CA TRP A 52 18.62 -2.63 9.49
C TRP A 52 19.85 -2.04 10.19
N ASP A 53 20.67 -1.26 9.46
CA ASP A 53 21.59 -0.29 10.00
C ASP A 53 20.86 1.07 10.07
N TYR A 54 20.59 1.53 11.26
CA TYR A 54 19.75 2.71 11.47
C TYR A 54 20.29 3.96 10.76
N SER A 55 21.61 4.19 10.78
CA SER A 55 22.19 5.38 10.15
C SER A 55 22.00 5.37 8.64
N ALA A 56 22.18 4.20 8.01
CA ALA A 56 21.96 4.03 6.59
C ALA A 56 20.48 4.12 6.24
N ASP A 57 19.61 3.56 7.06
CA ASP A 57 18.17 3.51 6.82
C ASP A 57 17.50 4.86 7.05
N LEU A 58 17.99 5.66 8.02
CA LEU A 58 17.53 7.03 8.22
C LEU A 58 17.77 7.91 6.97
N ALA A 59 18.86 7.65 6.25
CA ALA A 59 19.13 8.34 4.99
C ALA A 59 18.23 7.88 3.83
N ARG A 60 17.67 6.66 3.89
CA ARG A 60 16.75 6.10 2.89
C ARG A 60 15.30 6.49 3.15
N GLY A 61 14.93 6.72 4.41
CA GLY A 61 13.59 7.17 4.78
C GLY A 61 13.26 8.51 4.15
N LEU A 62 12.03 8.67 3.67
CA LEU A 62 11.56 9.86 2.99
C LEU A 62 10.66 10.69 3.89
N ARG A 63 10.93 11.98 3.97
CA ARG A 63 10.01 12.93 4.59
C ARG A 63 8.84 13.21 3.67
N MET A 64 7.66 13.54 4.22
CA MET A 64 6.47 13.90 3.45
C MET A 64 6.70 15.01 2.42
N ASN A 65 7.58 15.94 2.70
CA ASN A 65 7.94 17.03 1.79
C ASN A 65 9.15 16.73 0.90
N SER A 66 9.61 15.47 0.83
CA SER A 66 10.75 15.08 -0.01
C SER A 66 10.43 15.15 -1.50
N ALA A 67 11.44 15.39 -2.33
CA ALA A 67 11.27 15.55 -3.76
C ALA A 67 10.54 14.36 -4.45
N PRO A 68 10.80 13.07 -4.11
CA PRO A 68 10.05 11.95 -4.70
C PRO A 68 8.54 12.02 -4.39
N ILE A 69 8.16 12.33 -3.16
CA ILE A 69 6.75 12.42 -2.75
C ILE A 69 6.08 13.64 -3.41
N GLN A 70 6.75 14.78 -3.44
CA GLN A 70 6.25 15.97 -4.14
C GLN A 70 6.10 15.75 -5.66
N LYS A 71 6.96 14.91 -6.26
CA LYS A 71 6.81 14.50 -7.67
C LYS A 71 5.51 13.71 -7.89
N ILE A 72 5.17 12.79 -6.99
CA ILE A 72 3.91 12.03 -7.07
C ILE A 72 2.71 12.97 -6.93
N ALA A 73 2.77 13.91 -5.99
CA ALA A 73 1.72 14.92 -5.80
C ALA A 73 1.53 15.79 -7.06
N ALA A 74 2.63 16.21 -7.68
CA ALA A 74 2.57 16.95 -8.94
C ALA A 74 1.95 16.14 -10.08
N LEU A 75 2.30 14.85 -10.22
CA LEU A 75 1.70 13.94 -11.20
C LEU A 75 0.20 13.76 -10.97
N SER A 76 -0.24 13.61 -9.72
CA SER A 76 -1.66 13.52 -9.35
C SER A 76 -2.43 14.75 -9.82
N ARG A 77 -1.90 15.95 -9.57
CA ARG A 77 -2.49 17.22 -10.03
C ARG A 77 -2.53 17.32 -11.55
N GLU A 78 -1.41 17.02 -12.22
CA GLU A 78 -1.28 17.10 -13.67
C GLU A 78 -2.25 16.17 -14.40
N MET A 79 -2.36 14.93 -13.91
CA MET A 79 -3.20 13.91 -14.55
C MET A 79 -4.66 13.93 -14.07
N GLY A 80 -4.97 14.62 -12.97
CA GLY A 80 -6.34 14.64 -12.42
C GLY A 80 -6.79 13.27 -11.85
N ILE A 81 -5.86 12.43 -11.44
CA ILE A 81 -6.10 11.14 -10.77
C ILE A 81 -5.44 11.12 -9.40
N ASP A 82 -6.16 10.65 -8.39
CA ASP A 82 -5.62 10.50 -7.04
C ASP A 82 -4.76 9.24 -6.94
N VAL A 83 -3.85 9.21 -5.97
CA VAL A 83 -2.94 8.08 -5.81
C VAL A 83 -2.70 7.76 -4.35
N SER A 84 -2.66 6.46 -4.03
CA SER A 84 -2.21 5.94 -2.74
C SER A 84 -1.00 5.04 -2.94
N PHE A 85 0.05 5.23 -2.13
CA PHE A 85 1.29 4.47 -2.25
C PHE A 85 1.95 4.23 -0.91
N GLY A 86 2.54 3.03 -0.77
CA GLY A 86 3.36 2.67 0.38
C GLY A 86 4.79 3.20 0.27
N PHE A 87 5.39 3.60 1.40
CA PHE A 87 6.76 4.09 1.46
C PHE A 87 7.35 3.96 2.87
N ILE A 88 8.68 3.97 2.98
CA ILE A 88 9.37 4.09 4.26
C ILE A 88 9.46 5.58 4.61
N GLU A 89 8.65 5.97 5.59
CA GLU A 89 8.58 7.35 6.09
C GLU A 89 9.71 7.62 7.07
N ARG A 90 10.27 8.83 6.98
CA ARG A 90 11.14 9.43 8.00
C ARG A 90 10.44 10.63 8.62
N ASP A 91 10.22 10.57 9.94
CA ASP A 91 9.72 11.70 10.74
C ASP A 91 10.72 12.01 11.85
N GLY A 92 11.45 13.11 11.70
CA GLY A 92 12.58 13.43 12.56
C GLY A 92 13.69 12.37 12.49
N GLU A 93 13.84 11.61 13.58
CA GLU A 93 14.78 10.49 13.73
C GLU A 93 14.08 9.12 13.69
N GLU A 94 12.79 9.07 13.45
CA GLU A 94 12.00 7.87 13.45
C GLU A 94 11.66 7.41 12.03
N LEU A 95 11.57 6.10 11.85
CA LEU A 95 11.20 5.43 10.61
C LEU A 95 9.92 4.63 10.80
N TYR A 96 9.05 4.68 9.80
CA TYR A 96 7.76 3.98 9.75
C TYR A 96 7.54 3.31 8.39
N SER A 97 6.83 2.17 8.37
CA SER A 97 6.16 1.72 7.15
C SER A 97 4.84 2.49 7.03
N SER A 98 4.71 3.28 5.98
CA SER A 98 3.60 4.23 5.82
C SER A 98 2.93 4.11 4.46
N CYS A 99 1.67 4.55 4.39
CA CYS A 99 0.91 4.69 3.16
C CYS A 99 0.32 6.10 3.09
N ALA A 100 0.59 6.82 2.00
CA ALA A 100 0.05 8.14 1.75
C ALA A 100 -1.14 8.10 0.79
N LEU A 101 -2.10 8.99 0.98
CA LEU A 101 -3.15 9.33 0.02
C LEU A 101 -2.93 10.75 -0.49
N VAL A 102 -2.86 10.89 -1.81
CA VAL A 102 -2.77 12.17 -2.52
C VAL A 102 -4.07 12.39 -3.26
N GLU A 103 -4.75 13.48 -2.97
CA GLU A 103 -5.99 13.92 -3.63
C GLU A 103 -5.78 15.30 -4.26
N GLY A 104 -6.05 15.41 -5.56
CA GLY A 104 -5.90 16.69 -6.27
C GLY A 104 -4.49 17.29 -6.24
N GLY A 105 -3.47 16.47 -5.99
CA GLY A 105 -2.08 16.90 -5.88
C GLY A 105 -1.65 17.38 -4.48
N GLU A 106 -2.47 17.13 -3.46
CA GLU A 106 -2.16 17.40 -2.07
C GLU A 106 -2.14 16.09 -1.28
N ILE A 107 -1.21 15.93 -0.34
CA ILE A 107 -1.19 14.79 0.58
C ILE A 107 -2.27 15.05 1.63
N THR A 108 -3.41 14.37 1.51
CA THR A 108 -4.57 14.56 2.40
C THR A 108 -4.56 13.63 3.60
N TYR A 109 -3.83 12.52 3.51
CA TYR A 109 -3.73 11.55 4.59
C TYR A 109 -2.43 10.76 4.51
N ALA A 110 -1.92 10.35 5.67
CA ALA A 110 -0.87 9.36 5.82
C ALA A 110 -1.23 8.39 6.94
N TYR A 111 -1.12 7.11 6.64
CA TYR A 111 -1.29 6.00 7.57
C TYR A 111 0.07 5.40 7.89
N ARG A 112 0.36 5.14 9.16
CA ARG A 112 1.54 4.41 9.64
C ARG A 112 1.11 3.03 10.12
N ARG A 113 1.77 1.98 9.66
CA ARG A 113 1.52 0.59 10.08
C ARG A 113 1.59 0.49 11.61
N ILE A 114 0.59 -0.16 12.21
CA ILE A 114 0.45 -0.28 13.67
C ILE A 114 1.03 -1.57 14.25
N THR A 115 1.57 -2.45 13.39
CA THR A 115 2.13 -3.76 13.77
C THR A 115 3.60 -3.88 13.41
N VAL A 116 4.35 -4.66 14.21
CA VAL A 116 5.82 -4.75 14.13
C VAL A 116 6.34 -5.51 12.92
N GLY A 117 5.49 -6.28 12.23
CA GLY A 117 5.89 -7.27 11.22
C GLY A 117 6.54 -6.71 9.94
N TRP A 118 6.70 -5.39 9.80
CA TRP A 118 7.49 -4.77 8.73
C TRP A 118 9.00 -4.74 9.05
N LYS A 119 9.37 -5.07 10.28
CA LYS A 119 10.75 -5.06 10.80
C LYS A 119 11.28 -6.47 10.98
N VAL A 120 12.59 -6.66 10.80
CA VAL A 120 13.24 -7.88 11.27
C VAL A 120 13.16 -7.99 12.79
N ARG A 121 13.13 -9.22 13.31
CA ARG A 121 12.93 -9.50 14.74
C ARG A 121 13.93 -8.77 15.65
N ALA A 122 15.17 -8.61 15.20
CA ALA A 122 16.22 -7.89 15.93
C ALA A 122 15.88 -6.40 16.15
N CYS A 123 15.03 -5.82 15.31
CA CYS A 123 14.64 -4.42 15.37
C CYS A 123 13.25 -4.18 15.97
N TRP A 124 12.55 -5.21 16.48
CA TRP A 124 11.20 -5.04 17.04
C TRP A 124 11.11 -4.01 18.15
N ASN A 125 12.13 -3.95 19.02
CA ASN A 125 12.19 -3.00 20.14
C ASN A 125 13.17 -1.85 19.88
N HIS A 126 13.58 -1.63 18.62
CA HIS A 126 14.49 -0.55 18.30
C HIS A 126 13.79 0.82 18.45
N PRO A 127 14.36 1.80 19.15
CA PRO A 127 13.66 3.04 19.51
C PRO A 127 13.26 3.91 18.32
N HIS A 128 13.91 3.72 17.16
CA HIS A 128 13.72 4.56 15.99
C HIS A 128 12.96 3.89 14.82
N TYR A 129 12.78 2.56 14.84
CA TYR A 129 11.86 1.89 13.92
C TYR A 129 10.52 1.73 14.63
N ARG A 130 9.54 2.57 14.30
CA ARG A 130 8.31 2.79 15.07
C ARG A 130 7.07 2.30 14.35
N GLU A 131 6.06 1.98 15.12
CA GLU A 131 4.68 1.76 14.67
C GLU A 131 3.85 3.03 14.85
N GLY A 132 2.82 3.17 14.01
CA GLY A 132 1.72 4.09 14.26
C GLY A 132 0.83 3.59 15.40
N ASP A 133 -0.10 4.44 15.81
CA ASP A 133 -1.04 4.15 16.89
C ASP A 133 -2.50 4.46 16.52
N THR A 134 -2.71 5.06 15.36
CA THR A 134 -4.01 5.59 14.96
C THR A 134 -4.53 4.93 13.69
N VAL A 135 -5.79 4.50 13.72
CA VAL A 135 -6.58 4.09 12.57
C VAL A 135 -7.74 5.07 12.43
N SER A 136 -7.88 5.68 11.26
CA SER A 136 -8.91 6.69 11.00
C SER A 136 -9.71 6.37 9.75
N ILE A 137 -10.98 6.77 9.76
CA ILE A 137 -11.81 6.80 8.55
C ILE A 137 -11.52 8.12 7.83
N VAL A 138 -11.12 8.01 6.57
CA VAL A 138 -10.73 9.12 5.72
C VAL A 138 -11.83 9.41 4.71
N GLN A 139 -12.19 10.68 4.53
CA GLN A 139 -13.09 11.09 3.47
C GLN A 139 -12.29 11.24 2.16
N TRP A 140 -12.74 10.58 1.12
CA TRP A 140 -12.20 10.68 -0.23
C TRP A 140 -13.33 10.78 -1.25
N ARG A 141 -13.48 11.93 -1.91
CA ARG A 141 -14.52 12.19 -2.93
C ARG A 141 -15.94 11.74 -2.54
N GLY A 142 -16.31 11.95 -1.26
CA GLY A 142 -17.62 11.55 -0.72
C GLY A 142 -17.72 10.08 -0.32
N LYS A 143 -16.64 9.30 -0.44
CA LYS A 143 -16.49 7.94 0.06
C LYS A 143 -15.67 7.92 1.35
N LYS A 144 -15.90 6.92 2.18
CA LYS A 144 -15.17 6.67 3.42
C LYS A 144 -14.19 5.53 3.21
N LEU A 145 -12.90 5.80 3.37
CA LEU A 145 -11.85 4.81 3.26
C LEU A 145 -11.17 4.58 4.60
N VAL A 146 -10.70 3.35 4.81
CA VAL A 146 -9.79 2.99 5.91
C VAL A 146 -8.54 2.39 5.29
N PHE A 147 -7.38 2.61 5.90
CA PHE A 147 -6.11 2.06 5.43
C PHE A 147 -5.55 1.09 6.46
N ALA A 148 -5.05 -0.05 6.00
CA ALA A 148 -4.25 -1.00 6.76
C ALA A 148 -3.01 -1.38 5.95
N LEU A 149 -1.93 -1.79 6.61
CA LEU A 149 -0.73 -2.29 5.94
C LEU A 149 -0.45 -3.73 6.35
N CYS A 150 -0.41 -4.63 5.36
CA CYS A 150 0.05 -6.02 5.46
C CYS A 150 -0.43 -6.74 6.74
N GLY A 151 0.46 -7.01 7.71
CA GLY A 151 0.20 -7.71 8.96
C GLY A 151 -0.80 -7.04 9.91
N ASP A 152 -1.20 -5.79 9.67
CA ASP A 152 -2.16 -5.09 10.52
C ASP A 152 -3.48 -5.85 10.67
N LEU A 153 -4.00 -6.39 9.57
CA LEU A 153 -5.24 -7.16 9.60
C LEU A 153 -5.06 -8.54 10.25
N TRP A 154 -3.85 -9.08 10.27
CA TRP A 154 -3.57 -10.36 10.93
C TRP A 154 -3.47 -10.21 12.45
N GLU A 155 -2.84 -9.13 12.92
CA GLU A 155 -2.57 -8.93 14.34
C GLU A 155 -3.66 -8.11 15.06
N ARG A 156 -4.32 -7.17 14.35
CA ARG A 156 -5.23 -6.19 14.93
C ARG A 156 -6.48 -5.91 14.08
N PRO A 157 -7.19 -6.92 13.54
CA PRO A 157 -8.35 -6.70 12.65
C PRO A 157 -9.44 -5.87 13.32
N GLU A 158 -9.60 -5.96 14.63
CA GLU A 158 -10.59 -5.21 15.42
C GLU A 158 -10.40 -3.68 15.38
N ARG A 159 -9.19 -3.21 15.02
CA ARG A 159 -8.90 -1.77 14.87
C ARG A 159 -9.45 -1.17 13.58
N PHE A 160 -9.83 -2.00 12.61
CA PHE A 160 -10.25 -1.60 11.27
C PHE A 160 -11.75 -1.78 11.03
N THR A 161 -12.54 -1.80 12.10
CA THR A 161 -14.00 -1.89 12.05
C THR A 161 -14.62 -0.51 11.90
N GLY A 162 -15.86 -0.45 11.40
CA GLY A 162 -16.62 0.80 11.33
C GLY A 162 -17.37 0.97 10.02
N ALA A 163 -17.97 2.15 9.82
CA ALA A 163 -18.79 2.44 8.64
C ALA A 163 -17.91 3.09 7.54
N ALA A 164 -17.12 2.29 6.83
CA ALA A 164 -16.38 2.70 5.65
C ALA A 164 -16.89 1.99 4.40
N ASP A 165 -16.73 2.62 3.23
CA ASP A 165 -17.10 2.05 1.93
C ASP A 165 -16.09 0.98 1.47
N ALA A 166 -14.81 1.16 1.83
CA ALA A 166 -13.76 0.18 1.56
C ALA A 166 -12.57 0.35 2.50
N LEU A 167 -11.84 -0.77 2.68
CA LEU A 167 -10.54 -0.82 3.31
C LEU A 167 -9.48 -1.01 2.22
N ILE A 168 -8.52 -0.09 2.12
CA ILE A 168 -7.36 -0.17 1.25
C ILE A 168 -6.26 -0.93 2.00
N TRP A 169 -5.84 -2.06 1.45
CA TRP A 169 -4.92 -2.98 2.11
C TRP A 169 -3.65 -3.23 1.27
N PRO A 170 -2.72 -2.28 1.22
CA PRO A 170 -1.40 -2.52 0.65
C PRO A 170 -0.64 -3.58 1.44
N VAL A 171 -0.07 -4.55 0.73
CA VAL A 171 0.69 -5.65 1.32
C VAL A 171 2.03 -5.82 0.60
N TYR A 172 2.94 -6.54 1.25
CA TYR A 172 4.05 -7.24 0.63
C TYR A 172 3.92 -8.72 0.97
N ILE A 173 3.66 -9.52 -0.05
CA ILE A 173 3.50 -10.98 0.02
C ILE A 173 4.47 -11.59 -0.99
N ASP A 174 5.35 -12.45 -0.48
CA ASP A 174 6.38 -13.19 -1.22
C ASP A 174 5.96 -14.61 -1.61
N TYR A 175 4.68 -14.93 -1.49
CA TYR A 175 4.12 -16.21 -1.92
C TYR A 175 4.28 -16.43 -3.42
N THR A 176 4.63 -17.66 -3.80
CA THR A 176 4.50 -18.06 -5.20
C THR A 176 3.03 -18.08 -5.64
N PRO A 177 2.73 -18.04 -6.95
CA PRO A 177 1.35 -18.18 -7.42
C PRO A 177 0.64 -19.45 -6.94
N ALA A 178 1.38 -20.55 -6.68
CA ALA A 178 0.84 -21.78 -6.15
C ALA A 178 0.48 -21.64 -4.66
N ASP A 179 1.38 -21.08 -3.84
CA ASP A 179 1.11 -20.84 -2.42
C ASP A 179 -0.06 -19.87 -2.23
N TRP A 180 -0.14 -18.84 -3.07
CA TRP A 180 -1.26 -17.89 -3.06
C TRP A 180 -2.59 -18.55 -3.41
N ALA A 181 -2.62 -19.48 -4.36
CA ALA A 181 -3.84 -20.19 -4.72
C ALA A 181 -4.45 -20.97 -3.53
N GLU A 182 -3.61 -21.40 -2.59
CA GLU A 182 -4.05 -22.04 -1.34
C GLU A 182 -4.41 -21.01 -0.27
N ALA A 183 -3.58 -19.97 -0.07
CA ALA A 183 -3.71 -19.01 1.01
C ALA A 183 -4.82 -17.95 0.79
N ARG A 184 -5.19 -17.63 -0.45
CA ARG A 184 -6.08 -16.48 -0.77
C ARG A 184 -7.45 -16.52 -0.08
N LEU A 185 -7.96 -17.71 0.21
CA LEU A 185 -9.23 -17.84 0.94
C LEU A 185 -9.06 -17.48 2.41
N GLU A 186 -7.92 -17.82 3.02
CA GLU A 186 -7.58 -17.42 4.37
C GLU A 186 -7.45 -15.88 4.47
N TYR A 187 -6.87 -15.24 3.44
CA TYR A 187 -6.83 -13.77 3.35
C TYR A 187 -8.24 -13.16 3.24
N ALA A 188 -9.15 -13.78 2.48
CA ALA A 188 -10.53 -13.34 2.39
C ALA A 188 -11.26 -13.46 3.73
N GLU A 189 -11.07 -14.58 4.46
CA GLU A 189 -11.61 -14.78 5.81
C GLU A 189 -11.02 -13.78 6.81
N GLN A 190 -9.73 -13.49 6.70
CA GLN A 190 -9.08 -12.50 7.57
C GLN A 190 -9.62 -11.09 7.33
N ALA A 191 -9.80 -10.69 6.06
CA ALA A 191 -10.41 -9.42 5.69
C ALA A 191 -11.84 -9.30 6.24
N ALA A 192 -12.62 -10.38 6.23
CA ALA A 192 -14.00 -10.41 6.72
C ALA A 192 -14.13 -10.06 8.21
N LYS A 193 -13.08 -10.26 9.03
CA LYS A 193 -13.07 -9.91 10.45
C LYS A 193 -13.24 -8.41 10.70
N THR A 194 -12.95 -7.57 9.72
CA THR A 194 -13.16 -6.12 9.79
C THR A 194 -14.61 -5.71 9.55
N GLY A 195 -15.41 -6.59 8.91
CA GLY A 195 -16.75 -6.27 8.42
C GLY A 195 -16.78 -5.35 7.21
N LEU A 196 -15.60 -5.01 6.64
CA LEU A 196 -15.46 -4.10 5.50
C LEU A 196 -15.12 -4.88 4.22
N ARG A 197 -15.45 -4.29 3.09
CA ARG A 197 -14.90 -4.68 1.79
C ARG A 197 -13.42 -4.29 1.76
N ALA A 198 -12.53 -5.24 1.53
CA ALA A 198 -11.09 -5.03 1.57
C ALA A 198 -10.46 -5.19 0.19
N LEU A 199 -9.68 -4.17 -0.20
CA LEU A 199 -8.99 -4.09 -1.46
C LEU A 199 -7.51 -4.33 -1.22
N LEU A 200 -7.05 -5.56 -1.48
CA LEU A 200 -5.66 -5.97 -1.31
C LEU A 200 -4.84 -5.61 -2.54
N ILE A 201 -3.69 -4.98 -2.32
CA ILE A 201 -2.75 -4.59 -3.36
C ILE A 201 -1.36 -5.15 -3.04
N ASN A 202 -0.87 -6.08 -3.83
CA ASN A 202 0.50 -6.59 -3.77
C ASN A 202 1.29 -6.18 -5.01
N SER A 203 2.50 -5.72 -4.80
CA SER A 203 3.43 -5.32 -5.87
C SER A 203 4.35 -6.49 -6.24
N LEU A 204 5.02 -6.41 -7.41
CA LEU A 204 5.94 -7.47 -7.86
C LEU A 204 7.34 -6.90 -8.08
N ASN A 205 8.33 -7.75 -7.91
CA ASN A 205 9.74 -7.46 -8.24
C ASN A 205 10.34 -8.59 -9.10
N ASP A 206 11.63 -8.54 -9.33
CA ASP A 206 12.32 -9.56 -10.12
C ASP A 206 12.78 -10.76 -9.26
N ASP A 207 12.64 -10.67 -7.93
CA ASP A 207 13.19 -11.65 -6.98
C ASP A 207 12.11 -12.56 -6.37
N GLU A 208 11.27 -12.05 -5.46
CA GLU A 208 10.44 -12.86 -4.58
C GLU A 208 8.95 -12.49 -4.60
N ALA A 209 8.60 -11.25 -4.98
CA ALA A 209 7.23 -10.78 -4.96
C ALA A 209 6.56 -10.92 -6.33
N PHE A 210 5.46 -11.62 -6.38
CA PHE A 210 4.75 -11.98 -7.60
C PHE A 210 3.53 -11.08 -7.90
N GLY A 211 3.30 -10.03 -7.12
CA GLY A 211 2.18 -9.11 -7.33
C GLY A 211 0.82 -9.73 -6.97
N GLY A 212 -0.20 -9.29 -7.67
CA GLY A 212 -1.58 -9.70 -7.46
C GLY A 212 -2.41 -8.67 -6.71
N CYS A 213 -3.70 -8.62 -7.03
CA CYS A 213 -4.66 -7.76 -6.33
C CYS A 213 -5.96 -8.52 -6.11
N CYS A 214 -6.64 -8.25 -4.99
CA CYS A 214 -7.92 -8.86 -4.69
C CYS A 214 -8.93 -7.84 -4.15
N ASP A 215 -10.17 -8.07 -4.51
CA ASP A 215 -11.36 -7.44 -3.95
C ASP A 215 -12.09 -8.47 -3.10
N PHE A 216 -12.02 -8.31 -1.79
CA PHE A 216 -12.64 -9.20 -0.81
C PHE A 216 -13.90 -8.57 -0.22
N GLU A 217 -14.96 -9.33 -0.13
CA GLU A 217 -16.17 -8.92 0.59
C GLU A 217 -16.82 -10.12 1.27
N SER A 218 -17.11 -9.97 2.55
CA SER A 218 -17.79 -11.00 3.37
C SER A 218 -17.13 -12.39 3.31
N GLY A 219 -15.80 -12.44 3.30
CA GLY A 219 -15.03 -13.70 3.25
C GLY A 219 -14.92 -14.32 1.85
N ALA A 220 -15.37 -13.64 0.81
CA ALA A 220 -15.31 -14.10 -0.56
C ALA A 220 -14.43 -13.21 -1.44
N ILE A 221 -13.85 -13.79 -2.48
CA ILE A 221 -13.11 -13.08 -3.53
C ILE A 221 -14.13 -12.65 -4.59
N ARG A 222 -14.34 -11.33 -4.75
CA ARG A 222 -15.22 -10.75 -5.78
C ARG A 222 -14.54 -10.61 -7.12
N ALA A 223 -13.27 -10.18 -7.08
CA ALA A 223 -12.44 -10.01 -8.25
C ALA A 223 -10.98 -10.20 -7.90
N GLU A 224 -10.18 -10.66 -8.84
CA GLU A 224 -8.77 -10.95 -8.64
C GLU A 224 -7.97 -10.62 -9.90
N LEU A 225 -6.83 -9.97 -9.72
CA LEU A 225 -5.70 -10.00 -10.64
C LEU A 225 -4.70 -11.01 -10.09
N GLN A 226 -4.52 -12.12 -10.80
CA GLN A 226 -3.69 -13.23 -10.36
C GLN A 226 -2.23 -12.82 -10.13
N MET A 227 -1.57 -13.44 -9.15
CA MET A 227 -0.12 -13.34 -8.98
C MET A 227 0.63 -13.81 -10.24
N GLY A 228 1.83 -13.27 -10.45
CA GLY A 228 2.64 -13.50 -11.64
C GLY A 228 2.29 -12.58 -12.82
N ARG A 229 1.31 -11.70 -12.65
CA ARG A 229 0.89 -10.75 -13.70
C ARG A 229 1.01 -9.30 -13.23
N GLU A 230 1.70 -8.50 -14.03
CA GLU A 230 1.66 -7.05 -13.88
C GLU A 230 0.37 -6.50 -14.51
N GLY A 231 -0.31 -5.56 -13.84
CA GLY A 231 -1.53 -4.98 -14.35
C GLY A 231 -2.32 -4.18 -13.33
N LEU A 232 -3.54 -3.82 -13.73
CA LEU A 232 -4.51 -3.09 -12.91
C LEU A 232 -5.78 -3.92 -12.75
N LEU A 233 -6.22 -4.09 -11.50
CA LEU A 233 -7.57 -4.57 -11.19
C LEU A 233 -8.46 -3.35 -10.93
N TYR A 234 -9.51 -3.18 -11.71
CA TYR A 234 -10.47 -2.11 -11.52
C TYR A 234 -11.63 -2.57 -10.66
N VAL A 235 -11.93 -1.82 -9.61
CA VAL A 235 -13.05 -2.08 -8.71
C VAL A 235 -13.92 -0.83 -8.56
N GLU A 236 -15.22 -1.01 -8.38
CA GLU A 236 -16.15 0.08 -8.10
C GLU A 236 -16.66 0.01 -6.66
N ILE A 237 -16.59 1.13 -5.94
CA ILE A 237 -17.07 1.27 -4.57
C ILE A 237 -18.19 2.33 -4.47
#